data_f8032232c110b793ea2f15fc70999ebd
#
_entry.id   f8032232c110b793ea2f15fc70999ebd
#
_cell.length_a   1.000
_cell.length_b   1.000
_cell.length_c   1.000
_cell.angle_alpha   90.00
_cell.angle_beta   90.00
_cell.angle_gamma   90.00
#
_symmetry.space_group_name_H-M   'P 1'
#
loop_
_entity.id
_entity.type
_entity.pdbx_description
1 polymer ?
#
loop_
_entity_poly.entity_id
_entity_poly.type
_entity_poly.pdbx_seq_one_letter_code
_entity_poly.pdbx_strand_id
1 'polypeptide(L)'
;MLQAKIVVIGSINMDLVTRASKFPRAGETLLGNSFHRFMGGKGANQAIAAARLGADVCIVGAVGDDDFGYEMTTNLCREGIFTEHIQTLTGLPSGMANITVADDENAIIVIAGANMGLTVADIENAEQQIASADVVLSQLEIPMDCVITAAKLAKKYGKPFILNPAPAQFLPSELWELVTLLTPNRYELADCLGLSQDLNPEELILKAPCPVLMTMGDKGAVYKDGKDGLRYVSSFKVDTADTIGASDAFNGALSVFWNQGIETAVRKACAAAALSITQDGAQNGMPFKEELEQFLAAHQ
;
A
#
# COMPACT_ATOMS: atom_id res chain seq x y z
N MET A 1 -11.45 22.79 5.00
CA MET A 1 -10.31 22.54 4.11
C MET A 1 -10.84 21.79 2.90
N LEU A 2 -10.31 22.03 1.69
CA LEU A 2 -10.67 21.22 0.53
C LEU A 2 -10.27 19.77 0.79
N GLN A 3 -11.07 18.82 0.33
CA GLN A 3 -10.81 17.38 0.42
C GLN A 3 -9.60 17.05 -0.46
N ALA A 4 -8.63 16.27 0.05
CA ALA A 4 -7.46 15.85 -0.72
C ALA A 4 -7.90 14.90 -1.84
N LYS A 5 -7.36 15.07 -3.03
CA LYS A 5 -7.60 14.21 -4.19
C LYS A 5 -6.44 13.25 -4.37
N ILE A 6 -6.69 11.96 -4.22
CA ILE A 6 -5.67 10.92 -4.31
C ILE A 6 -5.97 9.99 -5.47
N VAL A 7 -4.98 9.75 -6.32
CA VAL A 7 -5.06 8.69 -7.33
C VAL A 7 -4.16 7.55 -6.89
N VAL A 8 -4.75 6.37 -6.69
CA VAL A 8 -4.03 5.15 -6.37
C VAL A 8 -3.96 4.26 -7.60
N ILE A 9 -2.76 3.88 -8.00
CA ILE A 9 -2.53 2.99 -9.13
C ILE A 9 -1.91 1.70 -8.58
N GLY A 10 -2.68 0.60 -8.57
CA GLY A 10 -2.19 -0.59 -7.86
C GLY A 10 -3.11 -1.79 -7.90
N SER A 11 -2.73 -2.78 -7.12
CA SER A 11 -3.33 -4.10 -7.06
C SER A 11 -4.65 -4.14 -6.31
N ILE A 12 -5.48 -5.11 -6.72
CA ILE A 12 -6.76 -5.47 -6.09
C ILE A 12 -6.76 -6.98 -5.95
N ASN A 13 -6.78 -7.52 -4.72
CA ASN A 13 -6.68 -8.95 -4.44
C ASN A 13 -7.79 -9.45 -3.52
N MET A 14 -8.10 -10.73 -3.65
CA MET A 14 -8.88 -11.47 -2.66
C MET A 14 -7.93 -12.36 -1.84
N ASP A 15 -7.89 -12.18 -0.53
CA ASP A 15 -7.07 -12.96 0.39
C ASP A 15 -7.90 -14.14 0.92
N LEU A 16 -7.45 -15.35 0.63
CA LEU A 16 -8.07 -16.61 1.02
C LEU A 16 -7.29 -17.21 2.19
N VAL A 17 -7.81 -17.04 3.41
CA VAL A 17 -7.11 -17.42 4.64
C VAL A 17 -7.65 -18.74 5.17
N THR A 18 -6.82 -19.78 5.16
CA THR A 18 -7.11 -21.08 5.75
C THR A 18 -6.29 -21.23 7.03
N ARG A 19 -6.95 -21.56 8.14
CA ARG A 19 -6.27 -21.91 9.39
C ARG A 19 -6.26 -23.43 9.57
N ALA A 20 -5.09 -23.98 9.95
CA ALA A 20 -4.90 -25.38 10.24
C ALA A 20 -4.04 -25.55 11.50
N SER A 21 -4.02 -26.78 12.06
CA SER A 21 -3.19 -27.08 13.25
C SER A 21 -1.70 -27.15 12.95
N LYS A 22 -1.31 -27.39 11.70
CA LYS A 22 0.07 -27.45 11.19
C LYS A 22 0.07 -27.23 9.68
N PHE A 23 1.24 -26.95 9.09
CA PHE A 23 1.39 -26.96 7.64
C PHE A 23 1.37 -28.38 7.08
N PRO A 24 0.67 -28.64 5.94
CA PRO A 24 0.69 -29.94 5.28
C PRO A 24 2.07 -30.23 4.69
N ARG A 25 2.53 -31.47 4.82
CA ARG A 25 3.71 -31.96 4.09
C ARG A 25 3.32 -32.32 2.65
N ALA A 26 4.30 -32.45 1.78
CA ALA A 26 4.06 -32.93 0.42
C ALA A 26 3.31 -34.29 0.42
N GLY A 27 2.15 -34.34 -0.24
CA GLY A 27 1.27 -35.50 -0.28
C GLY A 27 0.37 -35.70 0.94
N GLU A 28 0.41 -34.84 1.96
CA GLU A 28 -0.47 -34.91 3.13
C GLU A 28 -1.75 -34.11 2.89
N THR A 29 -2.89 -34.67 3.35
CA THR A 29 -4.17 -33.96 3.41
C THR A 29 -4.51 -33.69 4.87
N LEU A 30 -4.78 -32.42 5.19
CA LEU A 30 -5.22 -32.01 6.53
C LEU A 30 -6.65 -31.45 6.49
N LEU A 31 -7.35 -31.61 7.63
CA LEU A 31 -8.59 -30.86 7.87
C LEU A 31 -8.24 -29.47 8.41
N GLY A 32 -8.73 -28.42 7.73
CA GLY A 32 -8.60 -27.04 8.20
C GLY A 32 -9.55 -26.78 9.38
N ASN A 33 -9.19 -25.79 10.20
CA ASN A 33 -9.98 -25.35 11.35
C ASN A 33 -11.00 -24.28 10.95
N SER A 34 -10.63 -23.36 10.04
CA SER A 34 -11.50 -22.31 9.52
C SER A 34 -11.02 -21.83 8.15
N PHE A 35 -11.94 -21.18 7.44
CA PHE A 35 -11.67 -20.50 6.18
C PHE A 35 -12.33 -19.12 6.19
N HIS A 36 -11.59 -18.10 5.82
CA HIS A 36 -12.08 -16.73 5.69
C HIS A 36 -11.61 -16.13 4.39
N ARG A 37 -12.41 -15.20 3.85
CA ARG A 37 -12.05 -14.37 2.71
C ARG A 37 -11.96 -12.93 3.18
N PHE A 38 -10.88 -12.27 2.84
CA PHE A 38 -10.70 -10.84 3.10
C PHE A 38 -10.37 -10.15 1.77
N MET A 39 -10.90 -8.96 1.60
CA MET A 39 -10.51 -8.12 0.49
C MET A 39 -9.15 -7.48 0.82
N GLY A 40 -8.27 -7.48 -0.15
CA GLY A 40 -6.87 -7.08 -0.01
C GLY A 40 -6.34 -6.45 -1.30
N GLY A 41 -5.02 -6.58 -1.48
CA GLY A 41 -4.27 -5.89 -2.52
C GLY A 41 -3.81 -4.52 -2.04
N LYS A 42 -2.51 -4.26 -2.18
CA LYS A 42 -1.91 -3.02 -1.64
C LYS A 42 -2.57 -1.75 -2.20
N GLY A 43 -2.90 -1.75 -3.50
CA GLY A 43 -3.60 -0.63 -4.13
C GLY A 43 -4.98 -0.40 -3.50
N ALA A 44 -5.79 -1.45 -3.38
CA ALA A 44 -7.12 -1.36 -2.77
C ALA A 44 -7.06 -0.96 -1.29
N ASN A 45 -6.12 -1.53 -0.53
CA ASN A 45 -5.93 -1.21 0.88
C ASN A 45 -5.56 0.27 1.09
N GLN A 46 -4.60 0.78 0.32
CA GLN A 46 -4.16 2.18 0.39
C GLN A 46 -5.26 3.14 -0.06
N ALA A 47 -6.06 2.76 -1.06
CA ALA A 47 -7.20 3.55 -1.52
C ALA A 47 -8.29 3.63 -0.43
N ILE A 48 -8.62 2.52 0.23
CA ILE A 48 -9.61 2.49 1.33
C ILE A 48 -9.10 3.30 2.53
N ALA A 49 -7.82 3.15 2.91
CA ALA A 49 -7.22 3.93 3.97
C ALA A 49 -7.35 5.44 3.69
N ALA A 50 -7.05 5.88 2.47
CA ALA A 50 -7.18 7.27 2.07
C ALA A 50 -8.65 7.74 2.07
N ALA A 51 -9.58 6.94 1.56
CA ALA A 51 -11.00 7.29 1.49
C ALA A 51 -11.62 7.44 2.89
N ARG A 52 -11.36 6.49 3.81
CA ARG A 52 -11.86 6.53 5.19
C ARG A 52 -11.30 7.71 5.98
N LEU A 53 -10.10 8.19 5.62
CA LEU A 53 -9.50 9.41 6.18
C LEU A 53 -10.02 10.70 5.54
N GLY A 54 -11.00 10.59 4.63
CA GLY A 54 -11.74 11.70 4.08
C GLY A 54 -11.17 12.27 2.78
N ALA A 55 -10.35 11.53 2.03
CA ALA A 55 -9.90 11.92 0.70
C ALA A 55 -10.95 11.58 -0.39
N ASP A 56 -10.90 12.33 -1.50
CA ASP A 56 -11.55 11.99 -2.76
C ASP A 56 -10.59 11.07 -3.53
N VAL A 57 -10.93 9.79 -3.65
CA VAL A 57 -10.02 8.75 -4.12
C VAL A 57 -10.49 8.16 -5.45
N CYS A 58 -9.57 8.10 -6.41
CA CYS A 58 -9.71 7.32 -7.63
C CYS A 58 -8.71 6.16 -7.61
N ILE A 59 -9.16 4.94 -7.93
CA ILE A 59 -8.28 3.79 -8.12
C ILE A 59 -8.17 3.42 -9.59
N VAL A 60 -6.93 3.16 -10.04
CA VAL A 60 -6.60 2.58 -11.35
C VAL A 60 -6.03 1.19 -11.11
N GLY A 61 -6.66 0.16 -11.64
CA GLY A 61 -6.28 -1.22 -11.41
C GLY A 61 -7.01 -2.18 -12.33
N ALA A 62 -6.88 -3.48 -12.07
CA ALA A 62 -7.55 -4.49 -12.85
C ALA A 62 -8.05 -5.66 -11.99
N VAL A 63 -9.19 -6.21 -12.36
CA VAL A 63 -9.80 -7.42 -11.80
C VAL A 63 -10.16 -8.39 -12.92
N GLY A 64 -10.34 -9.66 -12.58
CA GLY A 64 -10.87 -10.65 -13.51
C GLY A 64 -12.37 -10.50 -13.71
N ASP A 65 -12.88 -11.13 -14.78
CA ASP A 65 -14.31 -11.29 -15.03
C ASP A 65 -14.85 -12.50 -14.24
N ASP A 66 -14.75 -12.39 -12.90
CA ASP A 66 -15.12 -13.42 -11.94
C ASP A 66 -15.83 -12.83 -10.71
N ASP A 67 -16.38 -13.72 -9.85
CA ASP A 67 -17.12 -13.31 -8.66
C ASP A 67 -16.26 -12.46 -7.70
N PHE A 68 -14.97 -12.73 -7.61
CA PHE A 68 -14.04 -11.93 -6.78
C PHE A 68 -13.87 -10.52 -7.33
N GLY A 69 -13.72 -10.37 -8.63
CA GLY A 69 -13.62 -9.07 -9.29
C GLY A 69 -14.85 -8.21 -9.02
N TYR A 70 -16.04 -8.80 -9.17
CA TYR A 70 -17.30 -8.12 -8.87
C TYR A 70 -17.41 -7.72 -7.40
N GLU A 71 -17.08 -8.64 -6.47
CA GLU A 71 -17.18 -8.41 -5.02
C GLU A 71 -16.22 -7.28 -4.58
N MET A 72 -14.96 -7.31 -5.04
CA MET A 72 -13.95 -6.32 -4.71
C MET A 72 -14.26 -4.93 -5.26
N THR A 73 -14.70 -4.85 -6.55
CA THR A 73 -15.09 -3.57 -7.15
C THR A 73 -16.31 -2.97 -6.45
N THR A 74 -17.29 -3.81 -6.10
CA THR A 74 -18.46 -3.36 -5.36
C THR A 74 -18.08 -2.82 -3.97
N ASN A 75 -17.13 -3.45 -3.28
CA ASN A 75 -16.64 -2.97 -2.00
C ASN A 75 -15.97 -1.60 -2.12
N LEU A 76 -15.09 -1.42 -3.11
CA LEU A 76 -14.43 -0.13 -3.36
C LEU A 76 -15.46 0.98 -3.65
N CYS A 77 -16.50 0.69 -4.43
CA CYS A 77 -17.60 1.63 -4.64
C CYS A 77 -18.34 1.99 -3.33
N ARG A 78 -18.57 1.01 -2.44
CA ARG A 78 -19.23 1.24 -1.12
C ARG A 78 -18.38 2.10 -0.19
N GLU A 79 -17.04 2.01 -0.29
CA GLU A 79 -16.10 2.87 0.42
C GLU A 79 -16.01 4.29 -0.21
N GLY A 80 -16.81 4.59 -1.23
CA GLY A 80 -16.85 5.90 -1.88
C GLY A 80 -15.70 6.19 -2.84
N ILE A 81 -14.98 5.15 -3.27
CA ILE A 81 -13.85 5.25 -4.19
C ILE A 81 -14.36 5.27 -5.63
N PHE A 82 -13.81 6.16 -6.47
CA PHE A 82 -14.11 6.22 -7.89
C PHE A 82 -13.43 5.06 -8.63
N THR A 83 -14.23 4.16 -9.21
CA THR A 83 -13.78 2.86 -9.75
C THR A 83 -13.87 2.75 -11.28
N GLU A 84 -14.17 3.84 -12.01
CA GLU A 84 -14.33 3.81 -13.48
C GLU A 84 -13.04 3.41 -14.22
N HIS A 85 -11.87 3.49 -13.55
CA HIS A 85 -10.58 3.06 -14.10
C HIS A 85 -10.14 1.67 -13.62
N ILE A 86 -11.06 0.87 -13.05
CA ILE A 86 -10.83 -0.55 -12.82
C ILE A 86 -11.18 -1.32 -14.09
N GLN A 87 -10.19 -1.97 -14.69
CA GLN A 87 -10.40 -2.81 -15.86
C GLN A 87 -10.93 -4.18 -15.43
N THR A 88 -11.96 -4.68 -16.12
CA THR A 88 -12.42 -6.07 -15.98
C THR A 88 -11.87 -6.88 -17.14
N LEU A 89 -10.94 -7.80 -16.86
CA LEU A 89 -10.17 -8.54 -17.86
C LEU A 89 -10.73 -9.96 -18.03
N THR A 90 -11.36 -10.21 -19.19
CA THR A 90 -11.84 -11.55 -19.53
C THR A 90 -10.67 -12.51 -19.79
N GLY A 91 -10.77 -13.74 -19.25
CA GLY A 91 -9.78 -14.80 -19.43
C GLY A 91 -8.61 -14.77 -18.44
N LEU A 92 -8.56 -13.79 -17.54
CA LEU A 92 -7.65 -13.74 -16.41
C LEU A 92 -8.45 -13.81 -15.10
N PRO A 93 -8.00 -14.59 -14.09
CA PRO A 93 -8.62 -14.54 -12.78
C PRO A 93 -8.28 -13.22 -12.09
N SER A 94 -9.12 -12.79 -11.16
CA SER A 94 -8.77 -11.71 -10.23
C SER A 94 -7.51 -12.07 -9.44
N GLY A 95 -6.77 -11.05 -9.01
CA GLY A 95 -5.64 -11.24 -8.11
C GLY A 95 -6.07 -11.89 -6.80
N MET A 96 -5.27 -12.83 -6.28
CA MET A 96 -5.56 -13.50 -5.01
C MET A 96 -4.29 -13.84 -4.24
N ALA A 97 -4.41 -13.89 -2.91
CA ALA A 97 -3.41 -14.48 -2.04
C ALA A 97 -4.00 -15.72 -1.34
N ASN A 98 -3.35 -16.87 -1.48
CA ASN A 98 -3.68 -18.06 -0.72
C ASN A 98 -2.78 -18.08 0.53
N ILE A 99 -3.40 -17.91 1.69
CA ILE A 99 -2.72 -17.75 2.98
C ILE A 99 -3.07 -18.95 3.86
N THR A 100 -2.06 -19.72 4.22
CA THR A 100 -2.19 -20.77 5.23
C THR A 100 -1.60 -20.26 6.53
N VAL A 101 -2.37 -20.30 7.62
CA VAL A 101 -1.93 -19.95 8.97
C VAL A 101 -1.90 -21.22 9.82
N ALA A 102 -0.74 -21.57 10.36
CA ALA A 102 -0.51 -22.73 11.21
C ALA A 102 0.76 -22.51 12.06
N ASP A 103 0.86 -23.18 13.22
CA ASP A 103 2.05 -23.15 14.07
C ASP A 103 2.53 -21.71 14.42
N ASP A 104 1.60 -20.77 14.59
CA ASP A 104 1.85 -19.33 14.81
C ASP A 104 2.64 -18.63 13.67
N GLU A 105 2.68 -19.25 12.50
CA GLU A 105 3.33 -18.75 11.28
C GLU A 105 2.33 -18.66 10.12
N ASN A 106 2.74 -18.05 9.01
CA ASN A 106 1.96 -18.04 7.76
C ASN A 106 2.80 -18.44 6.56
N ALA A 107 2.14 -19.04 5.57
CA ALA A 107 2.69 -19.30 4.25
C ALA A 107 1.75 -18.69 3.20
N ILE A 108 2.29 -17.89 2.30
CA ILE A 108 1.52 -17.10 1.34
C ILE A 108 1.97 -17.42 -0.08
N ILE A 109 0.98 -17.71 -0.94
CA ILE A 109 1.18 -17.82 -2.39
C ILE A 109 0.31 -16.75 -3.05
N VAL A 110 0.94 -15.81 -3.74
CA VAL A 110 0.24 -14.74 -4.48
C VAL A 110 0.07 -15.14 -5.94
N ILE A 111 -1.14 -15.00 -6.45
CA ILE A 111 -1.49 -15.13 -7.86
C ILE A 111 -1.89 -13.72 -8.33
N ALA A 112 -1.01 -13.09 -9.09
CA ALA A 112 -1.22 -11.70 -9.51
C ALA A 112 -2.45 -11.53 -10.41
N GLY A 113 -2.77 -12.54 -11.23
CA GLY A 113 -3.97 -12.54 -12.07
C GLY A 113 -4.09 -11.27 -12.92
N ALA A 114 -5.27 -10.68 -12.92
CA ALA A 114 -5.59 -9.48 -13.69
C ALA A 114 -4.71 -8.27 -13.34
N ASN A 115 -4.14 -8.19 -12.12
CA ASN A 115 -3.22 -7.08 -11.77
C ASN A 115 -2.04 -6.98 -12.76
N MET A 116 -1.50 -8.12 -13.22
CA MET A 116 -0.42 -8.13 -14.23
C MET A 116 -0.93 -7.98 -15.67
N GLY A 117 -2.24 -7.94 -15.87
CA GLY A 117 -2.87 -7.62 -17.15
C GLY A 117 -3.14 -6.13 -17.37
N LEU A 118 -2.89 -5.28 -16.36
CA LEU A 118 -2.97 -3.83 -16.49
C LEU A 118 -1.96 -3.34 -17.53
N THR A 119 -2.35 -2.37 -18.36
CA THR A 119 -1.53 -1.89 -19.48
C THR A 119 -1.18 -0.41 -19.33
N VAL A 120 -0.14 0.03 -20.06
CA VAL A 120 0.23 1.45 -20.16
C VAL A 120 -0.96 2.30 -20.65
N ALA A 121 -1.74 1.78 -21.60
CA ALA A 121 -2.91 2.50 -22.12
C ALA A 121 -3.99 2.73 -21.04
N ASP A 122 -4.15 1.82 -20.09
CA ASP A 122 -5.09 1.99 -18.98
C ASP A 122 -4.65 3.14 -18.05
N ILE A 123 -3.33 3.29 -17.84
CA ILE A 123 -2.77 4.41 -17.09
C ILE A 123 -2.94 5.73 -17.85
N GLU A 124 -2.70 5.74 -19.15
CA GLU A 124 -2.88 6.91 -20.01
C GLU A 124 -4.36 7.34 -20.06
N ASN A 125 -5.30 6.40 -20.06
CA ASN A 125 -6.75 6.69 -19.97
C ASN A 125 -7.13 7.38 -18.65
N ALA A 126 -6.35 7.22 -17.58
CA ALA A 126 -6.53 7.90 -16.31
C ALA A 126 -5.75 9.23 -16.19
N GLU A 127 -5.15 9.74 -17.29
CA GLU A 127 -4.30 10.93 -17.28
C GLU A 127 -5.00 12.15 -16.66
N GLN A 128 -6.28 12.35 -16.93
CA GLN A 128 -7.03 13.49 -16.40
C GLN A 128 -7.18 13.40 -14.86
N GLN A 129 -7.35 12.21 -14.31
CA GLN A 129 -7.41 11.98 -12.88
C GLN A 129 -6.06 12.28 -12.23
N ILE A 130 -4.97 11.76 -12.84
CA ILE A 130 -3.60 12.04 -12.40
C ILE A 130 -3.31 13.55 -12.43
N ALA A 131 -3.70 14.25 -13.51
CA ALA A 131 -3.50 15.68 -13.66
C ALA A 131 -4.22 16.52 -12.59
N SER A 132 -5.36 16.04 -12.08
CA SER A 132 -6.18 16.72 -11.07
C SER A 132 -5.85 16.30 -9.62
N ALA A 133 -5.02 15.27 -9.42
CA ALA A 133 -4.67 14.77 -8.10
C ALA A 133 -3.82 15.74 -7.28
N ASP A 134 -3.89 15.63 -5.97
CA ASP A 134 -2.93 16.23 -5.04
C ASP A 134 -1.73 15.31 -4.82
N VAL A 135 -1.95 13.99 -4.83
CA VAL A 135 -0.92 12.94 -4.73
C VAL A 135 -1.28 11.76 -5.61
N VAL A 136 -0.29 11.18 -6.26
CA VAL A 136 -0.36 9.89 -6.96
C VAL A 136 0.41 8.85 -6.14
N LEU A 137 -0.24 7.73 -5.81
CA LEU A 137 0.28 6.67 -4.96
C LEU A 137 0.32 5.36 -5.72
N SER A 138 1.43 4.61 -5.67
CA SER A 138 1.55 3.31 -6.32
C SER A 138 2.39 2.32 -5.51
N GLN A 139 2.32 1.03 -5.88
CA GLN A 139 3.08 -0.07 -5.30
C GLN A 139 3.66 -0.94 -6.43
N LEU A 140 4.22 -2.11 -6.12
CA LEU A 140 4.91 -2.95 -7.10
C LEU A 140 4.20 -4.30 -7.36
N GLU A 141 2.90 -4.38 -7.19
CA GLU A 141 2.07 -5.56 -7.50
C GLU A 141 1.37 -5.47 -8.88
N ILE A 142 1.78 -4.52 -9.71
CA ILE A 142 1.32 -4.29 -11.08
C ILE A 142 2.53 -4.20 -12.02
N PRO A 143 2.36 -4.25 -13.37
CA PRO A 143 3.48 -4.15 -14.30
C PRO A 143 4.33 -2.88 -14.08
N MET A 144 5.65 -3.04 -14.11
CA MET A 144 6.60 -1.95 -13.85
C MET A 144 6.47 -0.79 -14.85
N ASP A 145 6.15 -1.06 -16.10
CA ASP A 145 5.91 -0.05 -17.13
C ASP A 145 4.66 0.80 -16.83
N CYS A 146 3.63 0.22 -16.20
CA CYS A 146 2.48 0.96 -15.68
C CYS A 146 2.91 1.91 -14.54
N VAL A 147 3.74 1.44 -13.60
CA VAL A 147 4.27 2.27 -12.50
C VAL A 147 5.11 3.43 -13.05
N ILE A 148 5.99 3.15 -14.01
CA ILE A 148 6.83 4.18 -14.66
C ILE A 148 5.95 5.19 -15.41
N THR A 149 4.94 4.73 -16.14
CA THR A 149 4.01 5.61 -16.87
C THR A 149 3.25 6.52 -15.93
N ALA A 150 2.74 5.99 -14.81
CA ALA A 150 2.09 6.78 -13.77
C ALA A 150 3.01 7.85 -13.19
N ALA A 151 4.26 7.49 -12.89
CA ALA A 151 5.27 8.41 -12.39
C ALA A 151 5.62 9.51 -13.41
N LYS A 152 5.72 9.17 -14.71
CA LYS A 152 5.92 10.13 -15.80
C LYS A 152 4.76 11.14 -15.91
N LEU A 153 3.52 10.64 -15.85
CA LEU A 153 2.34 11.50 -15.88
C LEU A 153 2.28 12.39 -14.63
N ALA A 154 2.54 11.86 -13.45
CA ALA A 154 2.63 12.66 -12.23
C ALA A 154 3.67 13.79 -12.38
N LYS A 155 4.88 13.49 -12.86
CA LYS A 155 5.93 14.47 -13.12
C LYS A 155 5.51 15.50 -14.17
N LYS A 156 4.86 15.08 -15.26
CA LYS A 156 4.34 15.96 -16.34
C LYS A 156 3.40 17.02 -15.77
N TYR A 157 2.57 16.67 -14.79
CA TYR A 157 1.59 17.58 -14.18
C TYR A 157 2.06 18.18 -12.84
N GLY A 158 3.34 17.99 -12.47
CA GLY A 158 3.91 18.52 -11.23
C GLY A 158 3.26 17.95 -9.97
N LYS A 159 2.81 16.69 -10.01
CA LYS A 159 2.16 16.00 -8.89
C LYS A 159 3.17 15.16 -8.13
N PRO A 160 3.13 15.15 -6.78
CA PRO A 160 3.90 14.20 -5.99
C PRO A 160 3.55 12.76 -6.38
N PHE A 161 4.58 11.95 -6.65
CA PHE A 161 4.47 10.51 -6.87
C PHE A 161 5.10 9.79 -5.67
N ILE A 162 4.27 9.17 -4.84
CA ILE A 162 4.69 8.36 -3.71
C ILE A 162 4.70 6.90 -4.15
N LEU A 163 5.82 6.22 -3.96
CA LEU A 163 5.96 4.80 -4.27
C LEU A 163 6.21 4.00 -3.00
N ASN A 164 5.30 3.08 -2.70
CA ASN A 164 5.53 2.02 -1.74
C ASN A 164 6.17 0.82 -2.47
N PRO A 165 7.49 0.56 -2.34
CA PRO A 165 8.19 -0.43 -3.14
C PRO A 165 7.98 -1.85 -2.61
N ALA A 166 6.73 -2.27 -2.50
CA ALA A 166 6.30 -3.56 -1.98
C ALA A 166 5.41 -4.31 -3.01
N PRO A 167 5.67 -5.61 -3.29
CA PRO A 167 6.84 -6.38 -2.83
C PRO A 167 8.14 -5.83 -3.43
N ALA A 168 9.23 -5.95 -2.67
CA ALA A 168 10.52 -5.39 -3.08
C ALA A 168 11.04 -6.02 -4.37
N GLN A 169 11.55 -5.18 -5.26
CA GLN A 169 12.27 -5.58 -6.45
C GLN A 169 13.25 -4.48 -6.86
N PHE A 170 14.23 -4.84 -7.68
CA PHE A 170 15.20 -3.87 -8.21
C PHE A 170 14.47 -2.79 -9.02
N LEU A 171 14.71 -1.52 -8.69
CA LEU A 171 14.07 -0.39 -9.36
C LEU A 171 14.93 0.11 -10.54
N PRO A 172 14.33 0.31 -11.74
CA PRO A 172 15.03 0.93 -12.87
C PRO A 172 15.50 2.34 -12.52
N SER A 173 16.65 2.75 -13.08
CA SER A 173 17.22 4.09 -12.86
C SER A 173 16.24 5.21 -13.20
N GLU A 174 15.46 5.04 -14.25
CA GLU A 174 14.42 5.99 -14.65
C GLU A 174 13.38 6.24 -13.55
N LEU A 175 12.97 5.19 -12.82
CA LEU A 175 11.95 5.32 -11.78
C LEU A 175 12.47 6.11 -10.57
N TRP A 176 13.75 5.94 -10.21
CA TRP A 176 14.39 6.71 -9.14
C TRP A 176 14.33 8.23 -9.38
N GLU A 177 14.40 8.68 -10.64
CA GLU A 177 14.34 10.10 -11.03
C GLU A 177 12.91 10.66 -11.03
N LEU A 178 11.91 9.80 -11.00
CA LEU A 178 10.48 10.15 -11.09
C LEU A 178 9.79 10.16 -9.72
N VAL A 179 10.32 9.37 -8.78
CA VAL A 179 9.72 9.22 -7.43
C VAL A 179 9.95 10.47 -6.60
N THR A 180 8.88 11.06 -6.08
CA THR A 180 8.94 12.18 -5.14
C THR A 180 9.31 11.70 -3.74
N LEU A 181 8.76 10.55 -3.31
CA LEU A 181 9.05 9.91 -2.04
C LEU A 181 8.89 8.39 -2.17
N LEU A 182 9.91 7.65 -1.74
CA LEU A 182 9.87 6.20 -1.59
C LEU A 182 9.57 5.84 -0.14
N THR A 183 8.66 4.87 0.10
CA THR A 183 8.22 4.48 1.46
C THR A 183 8.48 3.00 1.77
N PRO A 184 9.74 2.55 1.76
CA PRO A 184 10.11 1.17 2.04
C PRO A 184 10.19 0.89 3.54
N ASN A 185 10.19 -0.40 3.91
CA ASN A 185 10.86 -0.85 5.11
C ASN A 185 12.38 -1.07 4.82
N ARG A 186 13.15 -1.48 5.85
CA ARG A 186 14.60 -1.68 5.73
C ARG A 186 14.96 -2.73 4.66
N TYR A 187 14.24 -3.85 4.65
CA TYR A 187 14.52 -4.95 3.74
C TYR A 187 14.16 -4.57 2.29
N GLU A 188 13.01 -3.95 2.12
CA GLU A 188 12.58 -3.45 0.82
C GLU A 188 13.57 -2.43 0.23
N LEU A 189 14.09 -1.51 1.04
CA LEU A 189 15.06 -0.54 0.54
C LEU A 189 16.38 -1.20 0.14
N ALA A 190 16.87 -2.15 0.92
CA ALA A 190 18.09 -2.90 0.59
C ALA A 190 17.93 -3.64 -0.74
N ASP A 191 16.80 -4.33 -0.95
CA ASP A 191 16.50 -5.07 -2.18
C ASP A 191 16.34 -4.12 -3.38
N CYS A 192 15.64 -2.98 -3.23
CA CYS A 192 15.49 -1.96 -4.28
C CYS A 192 16.84 -1.39 -4.73
N LEU A 193 17.79 -1.26 -3.82
CA LEU A 193 19.14 -0.76 -4.09
C LEU A 193 20.11 -1.84 -4.55
N GLY A 194 19.74 -3.13 -4.46
CA GLY A 194 20.65 -4.26 -4.71
C GLY A 194 21.79 -4.34 -3.70
N LEU A 195 21.53 -3.94 -2.43
CA LEU A 195 22.51 -3.90 -1.34
C LEU A 195 22.24 -4.98 -0.30
N SER A 196 23.24 -5.23 0.57
CA SER A 196 23.08 -6.16 1.68
C SER A 196 22.02 -5.68 2.67
N GLN A 197 21.20 -6.61 3.14
CA GLN A 197 20.22 -6.39 4.19
C GLN A 197 20.86 -6.20 5.59
N ASP A 198 22.18 -6.38 5.74
CA ASP A 198 22.91 -6.14 6.99
C ASP A 198 23.21 -4.65 7.24
N LEU A 199 23.10 -3.80 6.19
CA LEU A 199 23.30 -2.36 6.33
C LEU A 199 22.27 -1.77 7.28
N ASN A 200 22.68 -0.79 8.08
CA ASN A 200 21.76 -0.09 8.96
C ASN A 200 20.82 0.85 8.18
N PRO A 201 19.67 1.24 8.75
CA PRO A 201 18.68 2.11 8.09
C PRO A 201 19.26 3.42 7.57
N GLU A 202 20.18 4.03 8.32
CA GLU A 202 20.78 5.33 8.00
C GLU A 202 21.67 5.23 6.75
N GLU A 203 22.49 4.18 6.68
CA GLU A 203 23.34 3.91 5.52
C GLU A 203 22.52 3.66 4.25
N LEU A 204 21.42 2.93 4.36
CA LEU A 204 20.50 2.66 3.22
C LEU A 204 19.84 3.95 2.73
N ILE A 205 19.30 4.77 3.63
CA ILE A 205 18.65 6.05 3.28
C ILE A 205 19.64 6.99 2.59
N LEU A 206 20.88 7.06 3.08
CA LEU A 206 21.92 7.94 2.51
C LEU A 206 22.39 7.49 1.11
N LYS A 207 22.22 6.20 0.78
CA LYS A 207 22.59 5.63 -0.53
C LYS A 207 21.45 5.71 -1.55
N ALA A 208 20.22 6.00 -1.12
CA ALA A 208 19.09 6.08 -2.02
C ALA A 208 19.18 7.30 -2.95
N PRO A 209 18.91 7.13 -4.28
CA PRO A 209 18.98 8.22 -5.25
C PRO A 209 17.83 9.24 -5.14
N CYS A 210 16.74 8.89 -4.45
CA CYS A 210 15.58 9.76 -4.24
C CYS A 210 15.27 9.94 -2.75
N PRO A 211 14.38 10.86 -2.36
CA PRO A 211 13.90 10.98 -1.00
C PRO A 211 13.26 9.68 -0.50
N VAL A 212 13.64 9.26 0.72
CA VAL A 212 13.14 8.04 1.36
C VAL A 212 12.54 8.38 2.71
N LEU A 213 11.37 7.81 2.98
CA LEU A 213 10.71 7.71 4.27
C LEU A 213 10.62 6.23 4.64
N MET A 214 11.54 5.74 5.44
CA MET A 214 11.60 4.33 5.82
C MET A 214 10.70 4.04 7.02
N THR A 215 9.84 3.04 6.89
CA THR A 215 9.05 2.51 8.00
C THR A 215 9.87 1.52 8.82
N MET A 216 9.72 1.56 10.16
CA MET A 216 10.51 0.76 11.10
C MET A 216 9.63 -0.04 12.08
N GLY A 217 8.40 -0.37 11.69
CA GLY A 217 7.43 -1.09 12.49
C GLY A 217 7.09 -0.36 13.80
N ASP A 218 7.27 -1.02 14.92
CA ASP A 218 7.00 -0.49 16.27
C ASP A 218 7.85 0.73 16.65
N LYS A 219 8.96 0.97 15.94
CA LYS A 219 9.83 2.15 16.14
C LYS A 219 9.34 3.38 15.37
N GLY A 220 8.35 3.23 14.50
CA GLY A 220 7.79 4.33 13.73
C GLY A 220 8.40 4.49 12.34
N ALA A 221 8.92 5.68 12.02
CA ALA A 221 9.49 5.97 10.70
C ALA A 221 10.70 6.90 10.80
N VAL A 222 11.56 6.85 9.79
CA VAL A 222 12.74 7.71 9.66
C VAL A 222 12.85 8.27 8.24
N TYR A 223 13.16 9.55 8.10
CA TYR A 223 13.38 10.18 6.81
C TYR A 223 14.49 11.23 6.88
N LYS A 224 15.04 11.58 5.72
CA LYS A 224 16.02 12.66 5.61
C LYS A 224 15.30 13.99 5.41
N ASP A 225 15.53 14.93 6.33
CA ASP A 225 15.00 16.28 6.27
C ASP A 225 16.08 17.25 5.80
N GLY A 226 16.10 17.55 4.49
CA GLY A 226 17.01 18.51 3.88
C GLY A 226 18.49 18.24 4.21
N LYS A 227 19.19 19.28 4.77
CA LYS A 227 20.61 19.21 5.18
C LYS A 227 20.79 18.80 6.65
N ASP A 228 19.71 18.78 7.44
CA ASP A 228 19.77 18.69 8.91
C ASP A 228 19.85 17.27 9.45
N GLY A 229 20.02 16.26 8.57
CA GLY A 229 20.20 14.88 8.97
C GLY A 229 18.90 14.06 8.93
N LEU A 230 18.84 13.00 9.75
CA LEU A 230 17.70 12.10 9.82
C LEU A 230 16.71 12.55 10.90
N ARG A 231 15.44 12.49 10.56
CA ARG A 231 14.31 12.73 11.46
C ARG A 231 13.63 11.42 11.78
N TYR A 232 13.42 11.17 13.06
CA TYR A 232 12.72 10.00 13.58
C TYR A 232 11.36 10.42 14.11
N VAL A 233 10.32 9.72 13.68
CA VAL A 233 8.95 9.87 14.17
C VAL A 233 8.55 8.56 14.83
N SER A 234 8.34 8.58 16.14
CA SER A 234 7.97 7.39 16.92
C SER A 234 6.61 6.86 16.52
N SER A 235 6.44 5.54 16.56
CA SER A 235 5.14 4.90 16.49
C SER A 235 4.33 5.10 17.78
N PHE A 236 3.08 4.71 17.74
CA PHE A 236 2.19 4.68 18.89
C PHE A 236 2.09 3.26 19.44
N LYS A 237 2.07 3.10 20.74
CA LYS A 237 1.90 1.79 21.38
C LYS A 237 0.43 1.44 21.45
N VAL A 238 0.07 0.30 20.89
CA VAL A 238 -1.29 -0.26 20.89
C VAL A 238 -1.23 -1.77 21.13
N ASP A 239 -2.34 -2.36 21.52
CA ASP A 239 -2.49 -3.81 21.56
C ASP A 239 -2.70 -4.32 20.13
N THR A 240 -1.81 -5.17 19.67
CA THR A 240 -1.80 -5.66 18.28
C THR A 240 -2.67 -6.90 18.15
N ALA A 241 -3.63 -6.86 17.22
CA ALA A 241 -4.41 -8.02 16.80
C ALA A 241 -3.83 -8.65 15.52
N ASP A 242 -3.59 -7.82 14.48
CA ASP A 242 -3.05 -8.26 13.19
C ASP A 242 -2.20 -7.15 12.59
N THR A 243 -1.02 -7.48 12.05
CA THR A 243 -0.12 -6.50 11.43
C THR A 243 -0.33 -6.31 9.94
N ILE A 244 -1.24 -7.08 9.33
CA ILE A 244 -1.53 -7.00 7.89
C ILE A 244 -2.14 -5.64 7.56
N GLY A 245 -1.63 -4.99 6.50
CA GLY A 245 -2.13 -3.70 6.05
C GLY A 245 -1.58 -2.47 6.78
N ALA A 246 -0.74 -2.62 7.81
CA ALA A 246 -0.15 -1.48 8.53
C ALA A 246 0.59 -0.50 7.60
N SER A 247 1.39 -1.01 6.67
CA SER A 247 2.08 -0.20 5.67
C SER A 247 1.12 0.47 4.69
N ASP A 248 -0.02 -0.19 4.38
CA ASP A 248 -1.04 0.37 3.50
C ASP A 248 -1.80 1.50 4.20
N ALA A 249 -2.18 1.33 5.47
CA ALA A 249 -2.74 2.39 6.30
C ALA A 249 -1.79 3.60 6.41
N PHE A 250 -0.48 3.33 6.60
CA PHE A 250 0.56 4.36 6.62
C PHE A 250 0.61 5.15 5.32
N ASN A 251 0.69 4.48 4.16
CA ASN A 251 0.81 5.11 2.86
C ASN A 251 -0.46 5.87 2.45
N GLY A 252 -1.64 5.30 2.72
CA GLY A 252 -2.92 5.97 2.53
C GLY A 252 -3.00 7.25 3.33
N ALA A 253 -2.71 7.21 4.63
CA ALA A 253 -2.72 8.38 5.50
C ALA A 253 -1.66 9.42 5.10
N LEU A 254 -0.43 8.99 4.77
CA LEU A 254 0.64 9.88 4.30
C LEU A 254 0.20 10.69 3.09
N SER A 255 -0.48 10.04 2.12
CA SER A 255 -0.98 10.71 0.92
C SER A 255 -2.06 11.75 1.22
N VAL A 256 -3.00 11.43 2.12
CA VAL A 256 -4.09 12.35 2.53
C VAL A 256 -3.56 13.61 3.21
N PHE A 257 -2.55 13.45 4.06
CA PHE A 257 -2.02 14.55 4.87
C PHE A 257 -0.76 15.21 4.27
N TRP A 258 -0.37 14.82 3.06
CA TRP A 258 0.83 15.31 2.36
C TRP A 258 0.98 16.84 2.38
N ASN A 259 -0.10 17.56 2.06
CA ASN A 259 -0.11 19.02 1.98
C ASN A 259 -0.03 19.74 3.36
N GLN A 260 -0.03 18.99 4.48
CA GLN A 260 0.14 19.53 5.83
C GLN A 260 1.62 19.59 6.26
N GLY A 261 2.55 19.21 5.36
CA GLY A 261 3.97 19.11 5.62
C GLY A 261 4.38 17.72 6.11
N ILE A 262 5.61 17.34 5.77
CA ILE A 262 6.09 15.96 5.94
C ILE A 262 6.03 15.47 7.39
N GLU A 263 6.39 16.28 8.37
CA GLU A 263 6.40 15.89 9.78
C GLU A 263 4.98 15.56 10.28
N THR A 264 4.01 16.43 9.96
CA THR A 264 2.59 16.21 10.31
C THR A 264 2.03 14.98 9.60
N ALA A 265 2.33 14.82 8.31
CA ALA A 265 1.86 13.71 7.51
C ALA A 265 2.41 12.38 8.05
N VAL A 266 3.70 12.30 8.36
CA VAL A 266 4.33 11.09 8.92
C VAL A 266 3.78 10.75 10.30
N ARG A 267 3.58 11.73 11.20
CA ARG A 267 2.97 11.49 12.52
C ARG A 267 1.56 10.90 12.39
N LYS A 268 0.73 11.45 11.49
CA LYS A 268 -0.62 10.94 11.23
C LYS A 268 -0.60 9.57 10.56
N ALA A 269 0.35 9.32 9.67
CA ALA A 269 0.55 8.02 9.05
C ALA A 269 0.96 6.95 10.06
N CYS A 270 1.85 7.26 11.00
CA CYS A 270 2.19 6.37 12.12
C CYS A 270 0.97 6.06 13.00
N ALA A 271 0.12 7.05 13.27
CA ALA A 271 -1.10 6.85 14.06
C ALA A 271 -2.13 5.99 13.31
N ALA A 272 -2.33 6.20 12.01
CA ALA A 272 -3.21 5.37 11.19
C ALA A 272 -2.72 3.92 11.11
N ALA A 273 -1.42 3.71 10.94
CA ALA A 273 -0.80 2.37 10.97
C ALA A 273 -0.94 1.71 12.34
N ALA A 274 -0.79 2.45 13.43
CA ALA A 274 -1.01 1.90 14.77
C ALA A 274 -2.47 1.49 15.01
N LEU A 275 -3.43 2.30 14.57
CA LEU A 275 -4.85 1.95 14.65
C LEU A 275 -5.20 0.74 13.80
N SER A 276 -4.64 0.64 12.58
CA SER A 276 -4.98 -0.45 11.66
C SER A 276 -4.64 -1.84 12.20
N ILE A 277 -3.63 -1.96 13.06
CA ILE A 277 -3.19 -3.25 13.63
C ILE A 277 -3.98 -3.67 14.88
N THR A 278 -4.96 -2.90 15.31
CA THR A 278 -5.82 -3.24 16.46
C THR A 278 -7.01 -4.13 16.09
N GLN A 279 -7.21 -4.43 14.80
CA GLN A 279 -8.29 -5.27 14.29
C GLN A 279 -7.75 -6.32 13.30
N ASP A 280 -8.49 -7.42 13.12
CA ASP A 280 -8.16 -8.47 12.17
C ASP A 280 -8.45 -8.05 10.72
N GLY A 281 -7.51 -8.33 9.81
CA GLY A 281 -7.63 -8.14 8.36
C GLY A 281 -7.31 -6.71 7.92
N ALA A 282 -6.63 -6.60 6.76
CA ALA A 282 -6.09 -5.34 6.26
C ALA A 282 -7.13 -4.22 6.14
N GLN A 283 -8.19 -4.43 5.36
CA GLN A 283 -9.19 -3.38 5.11
C GLN A 283 -10.09 -3.12 6.32
N ASN A 284 -10.36 -4.12 7.14
CA ASN A 284 -11.17 -3.93 8.35
C ASN A 284 -10.49 -3.00 9.36
N GLY A 285 -9.17 -3.11 9.49
CA GLY A 285 -8.36 -2.30 10.40
C GLY A 285 -8.15 -0.85 9.94
N MET A 286 -8.45 -0.49 8.68
CA MET A 286 -8.23 0.88 8.20
C MET A 286 -9.09 1.88 9.00
N PRO A 287 -8.47 2.86 9.71
CA PRO A 287 -9.21 3.76 10.59
C PRO A 287 -10.03 4.78 9.80
N PHE A 288 -11.16 5.18 10.39
CA PHE A 288 -11.89 6.35 9.93
C PHE A 288 -11.26 7.63 10.47
N LYS A 289 -11.57 8.75 9.81
CA LYS A 289 -11.00 10.06 10.14
C LYS A 289 -11.26 10.46 11.61
N GLU A 290 -12.46 10.22 12.09
CA GLU A 290 -12.87 10.55 13.46
C GLU A 290 -12.09 9.73 14.49
N GLU A 291 -11.83 8.46 14.20
CA GLU A 291 -11.03 7.57 15.06
C GLU A 291 -9.57 8.05 15.13
N LEU A 292 -9.00 8.41 13.97
CA LEU A 292 -7.64 8.96 13.91
C LEU A 292 -7.53 10.28 14.69
N GLU A 293 -8.49 11.19 14.55
CA GLU A 293 -8.50 12.47 15.26
C GLU A 293 -8.62 12.28 16.78
N GLN A 294 -9.49 11.37 17.23
CA GLN A 294 -9.64 11.02 18.65
C GLN A 294 -8.38 10.39 19.22
N PHE A 295 -7.78 9.46 18.46
CA PHE A 295 -6.54 8.78 18.85
C PHE A 295 -5.39 9.77 19.01
N LEU A 296 -5.21 10.68 18.07
CA LEU A 296 -4.17 11.72 18.13
C LEU A 296 -4.40 12.71 19.27
N ALA A 297 -5.64 13.03 19.60
CA ALA A 297 -5.97 13.91 20.74
C ALA A 297 -5.62 13.26 22.09
N ALA A 298 -5.77 11.93 22.18
CA ALA A 298 -5.43 11.17 23.38
C ALA A 298 -3.92 10.95 23.58
N HIS A 299 -3.11 11.16 22.51
CA HIS A 299 -1.66 10.91 22.49
C HIS A 299 -0.84 12.19 22.17
N GLN A 300 -1.31 13.35 22.64
CA GLN A 300 -0.60 14.64 22.52
C GLN A 300 0.60 14.73 23.46
#